data_739bb51c81f6ad3d3216f08e6e47dc20
#
_entry.id   739bb51c81f6ad3d3216f08e6e47dc20
#
_cell.length_a   1.000
_cell.length_b   1.000
_cell.length_c   1.000
_cell.angle_alpha   90.00
_cell.angle_beta   90.00
_cell.angle_gamma   90.00
#
_symmetry.space_group_name_H-M   'P 1'
#
loop_
_entity.id
_entity.type
_entity.pdbx_description
1 polymer ?
#
loop_
_entity_poly.entity_id
_entity_poly.type
_entity_poly.pdbx_seq_one_letter_code
_entity_poly.pdbx_strand_id
1 'polypeptide(L)'
;MIFIFSCRKVNASLSRRELQDQACLTGNPIDDCWRCGPNWAANRQRLAECGVGFGRDALGGKGGQIYVVTDSSDSDPSNPTPGTLRYAVIQDVPLWIVFSADMAINLKHELIFNSYKTVDGRGANVHVTGNGCITLQHVTNVIIHNIHVHDCKPSGNTKIRSSPTQVVSRGESDGDGITISSAQKIWIDHCSLSSCTDGLIDVIKGSTGITISNSHFTQHDKVMLLGHDDGYIDDKGMQVTVAFNHFGEGLVQRMPRGRHGYIHVVNNDYTMWGMYAIGGSAGPTFNSQGNRYTAPSDPNSKEVTKRVDTEESVWSAWNWKTEGDIMVNGAFFVPSGSGDNAQYAEATSVQAKSASQIDQLTLYSGVFGDIRDNGGSNPGSGGETVTGSTSGNNAGSGRGGNGNFRMIYGGGSSQAPPPSPTSLFVFVSTFFAFNYFHFGH
;
A
#
# COMPACT_ATOMS: atom_id res chain seq x y z
N MET A 1 -25.60 -51.94 36.88
CA MET A 1 -24.42 -51.08 37.18
C MET A 1 -24.52 -49.89 36.24
N ILE A 2 -25.07 -48.77 36.76
CA ILE A 2 -25.35 -47.55 35.97
C ILE A 2 -24.19 -46.58 36.27
N PHE A 3 -23.38 -46.30 35.26
CA PHE A 3 -22.33 -45.24 35.34
C PHE A 3 -22.95 -43.88 35.05
N ILE A 4 -23.04 -43.05 36.09
CA ILE A 4 -23.40 -41.64 36.00
C ILE A 4 -22.14 -40.87 35.69
N PHE A 5 -21.97 -40.38 34.42
CA PHE A 5 -20.94 -39.42 34.07
C PHE A 5 -21.35 -38.02 34.55
N SER A 6 -20.71 -37.54 35.61
CA SER A 6 -20.81 -36.19 36.09
C SER A 6 -20.03 -35.25 35.18
N CYS A 7 -20.70 -34.48 34.32
CA CYS A 7 -20.12 -33.41 33.51
C CYS A 7 -19.85 -32.19 34.43
N ARG A 8 -18.61 -32.05 34.91
CA ARG A 8 -18.17 -30.82 35.59
C ARG A 8 -18.03 -29.72 34.54
N LYS A 9 -18.93 -28.72 34.62
CA LYS A 9 -18.73 -27.43 33.93
C LYS A 9 -17.55 -26.72 34.58
N VAL A 10 -16.43 -26.66 33.91
CA VAL A 10 -15.31 -25.80 34.28
C VAL A 10 -15.69 -24.39 33.81
N ASN A 11 -16.24 -23.59 34.67
CA ASN A 11 -16.36 -22.15 34.43
C ASN A 11 -14.98 -21.53 34.71
N ALA A 12 -14.13 -21.48 33.69
CA ALA A 12 -12.93 -20.67 33.74
C ALA A 12 -13.39 -19.20 33.56
N SER A 13 -13.42 -18.43 34.62
CA SER A 13 -13.54 -16.99 34.54
C SER A 13 -12.23 -16.45 33.98
N LEU A 14 -12.27 -15.94 32.76
CA LEU A 14 -11.14 -15.24 32.15
C LEU A 14 -10.76 -14.03 33.06
N SER A 15 -9.48 -13.81 33.25
CA SER A 15 -9.00 -12.64 33.99
C SER A 15 -9.35 -11.38 33.20
N ARG A 16 -9.46 -10.23 33.87
CA ARG A 16 -9.75 -8.93 33.23
C ARG A 16 -8.72 -8.60 32.14
N ARG A 17 -7.50 -9.10 32.28
CA ARG A 17 -6.42 -8.96 31.29
C ARG A 17 -6.67 -9.82 30.03
N GLU A 18 -7.08 -11.08 30.21
CA GLU A 18 -7.43 -11.97 29.10
C GLU A 18 -8.66 -11.48 28.32
N LEU A 19 -9.63 -10.85 29.01
CA LEU A 19 -10.79 -10.20 28.37
C LEU A 19 -10.40 -8.94 27.58
N GLN A 20 -9.43 -8.15 28.07
CA GLN A 20 -8.88 -7.00 27.35
C GLN A 20 -8.05 -7.44 26.14
N ASP A 21 -7.24 -8.49 26.29
CA ASP A 21 -6.43 -9.05 25.20
C ASP A 21 -7.34 -9.63 24.09
N GLN A 22 -8.47 -10.27 24.45
CA GLN A 22 -9.46 -10.73 23.47
C GLN A 22 -10.22 -9.60 22.76
N ALA A 23 -10.51 -8.51 23.45
CA ALA A 23 -11.24 -7.37 22.87
C ALA A 23 -10.42 -6.59 21.82
N CYS A 24 -9.11 -6.77 21.79
CA CYS A 24 -8.20 -6.11 20.85
C CYS A 24 -7.95 -6.93 19.57
N LEU A 25 -8.24 -8.24 19.59
CA LEU A 25 -7.98 -9.10 18.43
C LEU A 25 -8.92 -8.77 17.26
N THR A 26 -8.32 -8.46 16.12
CA THR A 26 -9.02 -8.15 14.88
C THR A 26 -9.19 -9.40 14.00
N GLY A 27 -8.44 -10.46 14.27
CA GLY A 27 -8.28 -11.63 13.40
C GLY A 27 -7.25 -11.41 12.29
N ASN A 28 -6.78 -10.16 12.10
CA ASN A 28 -5.68 -9.85 11.22
C ASN A 28 -4.36 -10.19 11.93
N PRO A 29 -3.54 -11.13 11.42
CA PRO A 29 -2.37 -11.63 12.15
C PRO A 29 -1.28 -10.55 12.37
N ILE A 30 -1.22 -9.55 11.53
CA ILE A 30 -0.26 -8.44 11.66
C ILE A 30 -0.69 -7.54 12.81
N ASP A 31 -1.95 -7.08 12.81
CA ASP A 31 -2.51 -6.23 13.84
C ASP A 31 -2.49 -6.91 15.22
N ASP A 32 -2.95 -8.15 15.26
CA ASP A 32 -3.01 -8.93 16.50
C ASP A 32 -1.60 -9.13 17.09
N CYS A 33 -0.55 -9.16 16.27
CA CYS A 33 0.84 -9.35 16.69
C CYS A 33 1.39 -8.13 17.46
N TRP A 34 1.23 -6.91 16.95
CA TRP A 34 1.86 -5.73 17.56
C TRP A 34 0.89 -4.85 18.34
N ARG A 35 -0.35 -4.73 17.89
CA ARG A 35 -1.32 -3.73 18.35
C ARG A 35 -1.91 -4.07 19.73
N CYS A 36 -2.07 -5.34 20.03
CA CYS A 36 -2.61 -5.81 21.30
C CYS A 36 -1.63 -5.65 22.48
N GLY A 37 -0.40 -5.28 22.24
CA GLY A 37 0.56 -4.96 23.28
C GLY A 37 0.23 -3.61 23.94
N PRO A 38 -0.13 -3.53 25.24
CA PRO A 38 -0.51 -2.27 25.90
C PRO A 38 0.61 -1.21 25.89
N ASN A 39 1.86 -1.64 25.64
CA ASN A 39 3.05 -0.79 25.61
C ASN A 39 3.69 -0.75 24.21
N TRP A 40 2.92 -0.88 23.14
CA TRP A 40 3.46 -0.91 21.77
C TRP A 40 4.32 0.33 21.45
N ALA A 41 3.94 1.51 21.97
CA ALA A 41 4.67 2.76 21.75
C ALA A 41 6.09 2.75 22.36
N ALA A 42 6.28 2.08 23.50
CA ALA A 42 7.60 1.87 24.12
C ALA A 42 8.38 0.73 23.44
N ASN A 43 7.69 -0.18 22.73
CA ASN A 43 8.28 -1.35 22.07
C ASN A 43 7.99 -1.34 20.54
N ARG A 44 8.16 -0.18 19.90
CA ARG A 44 7.81 0.02 18.47
C ARG A 44 8.47 -0.98 17.53
N GLN A 45 9.72 -1.35 17.81
CA GLN A 45 10.52 -2.23 16.96
C GLN A 45 10.00 -3.67 16.90
N ARG A 46 9.10 -4.07 17.82
CA ARG A 46 8.39 -5.35 17.75
C ARG A 46 7.60 -5.51 16.45
N LEU A 47 7.17 -4.42 15.82
CA LEU A 47 6.50 -4.46 14.52
C LEU A 47 7.26 -5.32 13.52
N ALA A 48 8.60 -5.24 13.47
CA ALA A 48 9.40 -6.02 12.54
C ALA A 48 9.31 -7.55 12.72
N GLU A 49 8.70 -8.03 13.81
CA GLU A 49 8.45 -9.46 14.07
C GLU A 49 7.07 -9.92 13.56
N CYS A 50 6.24 -8.97 13.12
CA CYS A 50 4.85 -9.21 12.74
C CYS A 50 4.64 -9.35 11.22
N GLY A 51 5.70 -9.28 10.44
CA GLY A 51 5.64 -9.44 8.99
C GLY A 51 5.13 -10.83 8.58
N VAL A 52 4.37 -10.89 7.51
CA VAL A 52 3.84 -12.12 6.88
C VAL A 52 4.18 -12.16 5.41
N GLY A 53 3.95 -13.29 4.75
CA GLY A 53 4.18 -13.45 3.32
C GLY A 53 5.65 -13.38 2.94
N PHE A 54 5.93 -13.06 1.70
CA PHE A 54 7.29 -13.03 1.17
C PHE A 54 8.19 -11.97 1.82
N GLY A 55 7.62 -10.86 2.28
CA GLY A 55 8.34 -9.78 2.98
C GLY A 55 8.49 -9.98 4.49
N ARG A 56 8.12 -11.14 5.05
CA ARG A 56 8.14 -11.39 6.50
C ARG A 56 9.51 -11.21 7.16
N ASP A 57 10.57 -11.38 6.39
CA ASP A 57 11.96 -11.26 6.87
C ASP A 57 12.51 -9.83 6.72
N ALA A 58 11.67 -8.84 6.42
CA ALA A 58 12.04 -7.45 6.42
C ALA A 58 12.27 -6.95 7.85
N LEU A 59 13.52 -6.75 8.24
CA LEU A 59 13.86 -6.30 9.59
C LEU A 59 13.73 -4.78 9.77
N GLY A 60 13.71 -4.03 8.66
CA GLY A 60 13.74 -2.57 8.74
C GLY A 60 14.93 -2.06 9.54
N GLY A 61 14.69 -1.06 10.35
CA GLY A 61 15.67 -0.48 11.29
C GLY A 61 15.73 -1.17 12.66
N LYS A 62 15.24 -2.42 12.78
CA LYS A 62 15.23 -3.16 14.07
C LYS A 62 16.63 -3.26 14.65
N GLY A 63 16.77 -2.99 15.94
CA GLY A 63 18.05 -2.93 16.66
C GLY A 63 18.82 -1.62 16.45
N GLY A 64 18.42 -0.77 15.51
CA GLY A 64 18.97 0.56 15.34
C GLY A 64 18.41 1.60 16.29
N GLN A 65 18.99 2.80 16.26
CA GLN A 65 18.52 3.93 17.05
C GLN A 65 17.16 4.44 16.54
N ILE A 66 16.36 4.95 17.47
CA ILE A 66 15.15 5.71 17.10
C ILE A 66 15.60 7.10 16.66
N TYR A 67 15.25 7.47 15.42
CA TYR A 67 15.46 8.79 14.89
C TYR A 67 14.12 9.53 14.83
N VAL A 68 14.06 10.73 15.40
CA VAL A 68 12.83 11.53 15.41
C VAL A 68 12.92 12.60 14.33
N VAL A 69 12.01 12.53 13.35
CA VAL A 69 11.83 13.61 12.37
C VAL A 69 11.11 14.77 13.05
N THR A 70 11.74 15.93 13.04
CA THR A 70 11.26 17.17 13.69
C THR A 70 11.01 18.31 12.70
N ASP A 71 11.46 18.12 11.44
CA ASP A 71 11.38 19.12 10.36
C ASP A 71 10.78 18.46 9.11
N SER A 72 9.64 18.97 8.65
CA SER A 72 8.95 18.48 7.45
C SER A 72 9.53 19.02 6.14
N SER A 73 10.56 19.87 6.20
CA SER A 73 11.14 20.48 5.00
C SER A 73 11.97 19.49 4.15
N ASP A 74 12.04 19.77 2.86
CA ASP A 74 12.92 19.13 1.88
C ASP A 74 13.61 20.19 1.01
N SER A 75 14.20 21.19 1.64
CA SER A 75 14.66 22.43 0.97
C SER A 75 15.85 22.19 0.03
N ASP A 76 16.80 21.33 0.41
CA ASP A 76 17.98 20.99 -0.38
C ASP A 76 18.20 19.47 -0.43
N PRO A 77 17.71 18.76 -1.47
CA PRO A 77 17.90 17.33 -1.62
C PRO A 77 19.36 16.87 -1.77
N SER A 78 20.28 17.76 -2.15
CA SER A 78 21.72 17.49 -2.24
C SER A 78 22.43 17.62 -0.90
N ASN A 79 21.86 18.43 0.01
CA ASN A 79 22.44 18.68 1.33
C ASN A 79 21.37 18.74 2.41
N PRO A 80 20.69 17.59 2.68
CA PRO A 80 19.58 17.54 3.63
C PRO A 80 20.02 17.88 5.05
N THR A 81 19.20 18.64 5.75
CA THR A 81 19.44 19.05 7.14
C THR A 81 19.08 17.93 8.12
N PRO A 82 19.86 17.76 9.22
CA PRO A 82 19.44 16.93 10.35
C PRO A 82 18.05 17.33 10.86
N GLY A 83 17.23 16.34 11.22
CA GLY A 83 15.84 16.53 11.63
C GLY A 83 14.84 16.25 10.52
N THR A 84 15.24 16.21 9.26
CA THR A 84 14.38 15.90 8.12
C THR A 84 14.28 14.40 7.83
N LEU A 85 13.22 13.98 7.13
CA LEU A 85 13.06 12.58 6.70
C LEU A 85 14.18 12.17 5.72
N ARG A 86 14.51 13.05 4.74
CA ARG A 86 15.60 12.76 3.78
C ARG A 86 16.93 12.53 4.47
N TYR A 87 17.27 13.31 5.48
CA TYR A 87 18.48 13.10 6.25
C TYR A 87 18.50 11.73 6.93
N ALA A 88 17.37 11.28 7.48
CA ALA A 88 17.27 10.00 8.17
C ALA A 88 17.43 8.79 7.24
N VAL A 89 16.71 8.79 6.10
CA VAL A 89 16.64 7.60 5.22
C VAL A 89 17.93 7.30 4.47
N ILE A 90 18.83 8.29 4.33
CA ILE A 90 20.12 8.13 3.64
C ILE A 90 21.28 7.70 4.57
N GLN A 91 21.06 7.59 5.88
CA GLN A 91 22.11 7.16 6.80
C GLN A 91 22.56 5.72 6.51
N ASP A 92 23.84 5.41 6.73
CA ASP A 92 24.40 4.06 6.47
C ASP A 92 24.09 3.06 7.59
N VAL A 93 23.64 3.54 8.75
CA VAL A 93 23.29 2.72 9.92
C VAL A 93 21.80 2.35 9.96
N PRO A 94 21.42 1.24 10.59
CA PRO A 94 20.01 0.92 10.84
C PRO A 94 19.33 2.02 11.66
N LEU A 95 18.16 2.50 11.19
CA LEU A 95 17.35 3.51 11.90
C LEU A 95 15.88 3.13 11.94
N TRP A 96 15.28 3.34 13.13
CA TRP A 96 13.84 3.35 13.32
C TRP A 96 13.35 4.79 13.34
N ILE A 97 12.73 5.25 12.24
CA ILE A 97 12.38 6.65 12.00
C ILE A 97 10.94 6.88 12.44
N VAL A 98 10.75 7.82 13.36
CA VAL A 98 9.44 8.24 13.90
C VAL A 98 9.28 9.74 13.73
N PHE A 99 8.08 10.27 14.00
CA PHE A 99 7.76 11.67 13.77
C PHE A 99 7.35 12.34 15.08
N SER A 100 7.79 13.57 15.30
CA SER A 100 7.50 14.35 16.53
C SER A 100 6.08 14.90 16.60
N ALA A 101 5.43 15.05 15.43
CA ALA A 101 4.08 15.60 15.29
C ALA A 101 3.52 15.22 13.92
N ASP A 102 2.25 15.55 13.68
CA ASP A 102 1.64 15.53 12.36
C ASP A 102 2.43 16.42 11.40
N MET A 103 2.70 15.93 10.19
CA MET A 103 3.44 16.72 9.22
C MET A 103 3.16 16.33 7.77
N ALA A 104 3.20 17.34 6.90
CA ALA A 104 3.19 17.16 5.46
C ALA A 104 4.59 17.42 4.90
N ILE A 105 5.20 16.40 4.32
CA ILE A 105 6.54 16.43 3.74
C ILE A 105 6.38 16.54 2.23
N ASN A 106 6.61 17.75 1.69
CA ASN A 106 6.54 17.99 0.26
C ASN A 106 7.95 17.85 -0.35
N LEU A 107 8.18 16.71 -0.98
CA LEU A 107 9.47 16.37 -1.57
C LEU A 107 9.75 17.21 -2.81
N LYS A 108 10.96 17.73 -2.91
CA LYS A 108 11.44 18.43 -4.12
C LYS A 108 11.89 17.48 -5.21
N HIS A 109 12.42 16.31 -4.82
CA HIS A 109 12.92 15.26 -5.71
C HIS A 109 12.77 13.90 -5.03
N GLU A 110 12.98 12.82 -5.80
CA GLU A 110 12.99 11.44 -5.30
C GLU A 110 13.64 11.33 -3.91
N LEU A 111 12.97 10.60 -3.03
CA LEU A 111 13.49 10.25 -1.72
C LEU A 111 14.10 8.85 -1.77
N ILE A 112 15.42 8.79 -1.97
CA ILE A 112 16.17 7.53 -2.02
C ILE A 112 16.47 7.04 -0.61
N PHE A 113 16.28 5.75 -0.39
CA PHE A 113 16.57 5.09 0.89
C PHE A 113 17.87 4.31 0.84
N ASN A 114 18.54 4.21 1.98
CA ASN A 114 19.50 3.16 2.27
C ASN A 114 18.82 1.98 2.97
N SER A 115 19.51 0.83 2.99
CA SER A 115 19.04 -0.40 3.65
C SER A 115 18.85 -0.22 5.16
N TYR A 116 18.08 -1.12 5.76
CA TYR A 116 17.82 -1.19 7.21
C TYR A 116 17.15 0.08 7.74
N LYS A 117 16.04 0.47 7.14
CA LYS A 117 15.22 1.61 7.57
C LYS A 117 13.79 1.17 7.87
N THR A 118 13.26 1.64 8.98
CA THR A 118 11.82 1.64 9.22
C THR A 118 11.33 3.08 9.27
N VAL A 119 10.36 3.43 8.43
CA VAL A 119 9.54 4.63 8.58
C VAL A 119 8.28 4.23 9.31
N ASP A 120 8.11 4.72 10.52
CA ASP A 120 7.01 4.38 11.44
C ASP A 120 6.19 5.64 11.76
N GLY A 121 5.09 5.82 11.04
CA GLY A 121 4.18 6.95 11.20
C GLY A 121 3.21 6.84 12.36
N ARG A 122 3.23 5.73 13.14
CA ARG A 122 2.29 5.55 14.25
C ARG A 122 2.41 6.65 15.30
N GLY A 123 1.28 7.25 15.65
CA GLY A 123 1.18 8.35 16.61
C GLY A 123 1.31 9.74 15.99
N ALA A 124 1.43 9.85 14.66
CA ALA A 124 1.38 11.10 13.92
C ALA A 124 0.64 10.90 12.59
N ASN A 125 0.02 11.95 12.08
CA ASN A 125 -0.56 11.98 10.74
C ASN A 125 0.51 12.51 9.77
N VAL A 126 1.13 11.58 9.01
CA VAL A 126 2.29 11.89 8.16
C VAL A 126 1.91 11.76 6.69
N HIS A 127 2.10 12.83 5.94
CA HIS A 127 1.88 12.88 4.49
C HIS A 127 3.21 13.07 3.76
N VAL A 128 3.46 12.23 2.76
CA VAL A 128 4.58 12.36 1.82
C VAL A 128 4.00 12.66 0.44
N THR A 129 4.37 13.79 -0.12
CA THR A 129 3.85 14.32 -1.38
C THR A 129 4.96 14.95 -2.22
N GLY A 130 4.64 15.42 -3.42
CA GLY A 130 5.54 16.26 -4.20
C GLY A 130 6.26 15.51 -5.33
N ASN A 131 7.51 15.85 -5.60
CA ASN A 131 8.18 15.38 -6.79
C ASN A 131 9.00 14.11 -6.53
N GLY A 132 8.74 13.04 -7.31
CA GLY A 132 9.51 11.79 -7.31
C GLY A 132 9.26 10.84 -6.15
N CYS A 133 8.52 11.23 -5.14
CA CYS A 133 8.17 10.44 -3.95
C CYS A 133 9.23 9.40 -3.49
N ILE A 134 8.84 8.19 -3.12
CA ILE A 134 9.72 7.21 -2.42
C ILE A 134 10.36 6.24 -3.41
N THR A 135 11.69 6.11 -3.36
CA THR A 135 12.45 5.17 -4.19
C THR A 135 13.33 4.26 -3.34
N LEU A 136 13.01 2.95 -3.39
CA LEU A 136 13.77 1.86 -2.77
C LEU A 136 14.57 1.14 -3.85
N GLN A 137 15.79 1.61 -4.13
CA GLN A 137 16.62 1.09 -5.21
C GLN A 137 17.90 0.43 -4.66
N HIS A 138 18.15 -0.83 -5.05
CA HIS A 138 19.31 -1.63 -4.61
C HIS A 138 19.44 -1.74 -3.08
N VAL A 139 18.31 -1.79 -2.38
CA VAL A 139 18.25 -1.83 -0.92
C VAL A 139 17.60 -3.11 -0.40
N THR A 140 17.85 -3.38 0.87
CA THR A 140 17.26 -4.51 1.58
C THR A 140 16.82 -4.11 2.99
N ASN A 141 15.85 -4.85 3.54
CA ASN A 141 15.36 -4.64 4.89
C ASN A 141 14.80 -3.22 5.09
N VAL A 142 13.73 -2.90 4.38
CA VAL A 142 12.99 -1.64 4.56
C VAL A 142 11.55 -1.93 4.97
N ILE A 143 11.06 -1.23 5.98
CA ILE A 143 9.66 -1.23 6.40
C ILE A 143 9.13 0.20 6.27
N ILE A 144 8.01 0.37 5.58
CA ILE A 144 7.24 1.62 5.54
C ILE A 144 5.87 1.34 6.14
N HIS A 145 5.55 2.01 7.24
CA HIS A 145 4.36 1.73 8.02
C HIS A 145 3.65 3.00 8.45
N ASN A 146 2.35 3.06 8.21
CA ASN A 146 1.42 4.07 8.72
C ASN A 146 1.73 5.50 8.24
N ILE A 147 1.89 5.68 6.93
CA ILE A 147 2.02 7.00 6.29
C ILE A 147 1.10 7.13 5.08
N HIS A 148 0.71 8.36 4.78
CA HIS A 148 0.07 8.73 3.52
C HIS A 148 1.12 9.02 2.45
N VAL A 149 0.90 8.52 1.23
CA VAL A 149 1.72 8.85 0.04
C VAL A 149 0.76 9.22 -1.09
N HIS A 150 0.79 10.47 -1.52
CA HIS A 150 -0.15 10.95 -2.52
C HIS A 150 0.36 12.18 -3.28
N ASP A 151 -0.32 12.51 -4.37
CA ASP A 151 0.01 13.66 -5.23
C ASP A 151 1.48 13.66 -5.70
N CYS A 152 2.04 12.47 -5.92
CA CYS A 152 3.39 12.32 -6.42
C CYS A 152 3.48 12.72 -7.89
N LYS A 153 4.52 13.48 -8.24
CA LYS A 153 4.74 14.03 -9.58
C LYS A 153 6.12 13.64 -10.11
N PRO A 154 6.30 13.59 -11.43
CA PRO A 154 7.61 13.39 -12.03
C PRO A 154 8.66 14.34 -11.48
N SER A 155 9.87 13.85 -11.33
CA SER A 155 11.03 14.66 -10.94
C SER A 155 12.25 14.13 -11.66
N GLY A 156 13.28 14.96 -11.86
CA GLY A 156 14.49 14.42 -12.44
C GLY A 156 15.46 15.46 -12.95
N ASN A 157 16.49 14.95 -13.65
CA ASN A 157 17.63 15.70 -14.15
C ASN A 157 18.28 16.57 -13.04
N THR A 158 18.47 15.96 -11.87
CA THR A 158 18.90 16.64 -10.66
C THR A 158 19.98 15.86 -9.92
N LYS A 159 20.56 16.47 -8.91
CA LYS A 159 21.48 15.83 -7.98
C LYS A 159 20.82 15.71 -6.61
N ILE A 160 20.86 14.50 -6.04
CA ILE A 160 20.35 14.25 -4.70
C ILE A 160 21.38 13.49 -3.87
N ARG A 161 21.33 13.64 -2.57
CA ARG A 161 22.15 12.89 -1.65
C ARG A 161 21.59 11.48 -1.47
N SER A 162 22.43 10.47 -1.73
CA SER A 162 22.06 9.05 -1.61
C SER A 162 22.67 8.37 -0.39
N SER A 163 23.70 8.98 0.23
CA SER A 163 24.30 8.53 1.48
C SER A 163 24.91 9.73 2.23
N PRO A 164 25.38 9.59 3.47
CA PRO A 164 26.04 10.69 4.18
C PRO A 164 27.21 11.32 3.42
N THR A 165 27.86 10.56 2.55
CA THR A 165 29.07 10.98 1.85
C THR A 165 28.90 11.13 0.33
N GLN A 166 27.75 10.70 -0.24
CA GLN A 166 27.59 10.63 -1.69
C GLN A 166 26.37 11.44 -2.20
N VAL A 167 26.60 12.21 -3.25
CA VAL A 167 25.56 12.86 -4.05
C VAL A 167 25.58 12.24 -5.45
N VAL A 168 24.43 11.81 -5.94
CA VAL A 168 24.27 11.15 -7.24
C VAL A 168 23.42 11.98 -8.19
N SER A 169 23.69 11.85 -9.47
CA SER A 169 22.79 12.39 -10.51
C SER A 169 21.64 11.41 -10.74
N ARG A 170 20.42 11.94 -10.81
CA ARG A 170 19.22 11.18 -11.12
C ARG A 170 18.62 11.65 -12.43
N GLY A 171 18.18 10.68 -13.23
CA GLY A 171 17.34 10.92 -14.38
C GLY A 171 15.92 11.29 -13.97
N GLU A 172 15.06 11.35 -14.95
CA GLU A 172 13.63 11.62 -14.74
C GLU A 172 12.94 10.41 -14.11
N SER A 173 12.10 10.66 -13.09
CA SER A 173 11.15 9.69 -12.53
C SER A 173 9.76 9.96 -13.09
N ASP A 174 8.92 8.96 -13.16
CA ASP A 174 7.57 9.02 -13.74
C ASP A 174 6.48 9.46 -12.77
N GLY A 175 6.80 9.55 -11.47
CA GLY A 175 5.91 10.07 -10.46
C GLY A 175 5.09 9.00 -9.73
N ASP A 176 5.66 7.82 -9.56
CA ASP A 176 5.15 6.79 -8.66
C ASP A 176 5.09 7.25 -7.20
N GLY A 177 4.19 6.66 -6.44
CA GLY A 177 4.16 6.80 -4.99
C GLY A 177 5.35 6.12 -4.31
N ILE A 178 5.53 4.83 -4.57
CA ILE A 178 6.64 4.02 -4.05
C ILE A 178 7.19 3.15 -5.16
N THR A 179 8.42 3.38 -5.60
CA THR A 179 9.15 2.54 -6.56
C THR A 179 10.11 1.62 -5.83
N ILE A 180 9.99 0.30 -6.03
CA ILE A 180 10.86 -0.75 -5.48
C ILE A 180 11.63 -1.39 -6.63
N SER A 181 12.92 -1.08 -6.77
CA SER A 181 13.74 -1.47 -7.92
C SER A 181 15.00 -2.20 -7.47
N SER A 182 15.21 -3.43 -7.94
CA SER A 182 16.35 -4.29 -7.55
C SER A 182 16.53 -4.39 -6.03
N ALA A 183 15.42 -4.50 -5.30
CA ALA A 183 15.38 -4.49 -3.85
C ALA A 183 14.76 -5.78 -3.28
N GLN A 184 15.05 -6.08 -2.03
CA GLN A 184 14.54 -7.30 -1.40
C GLN A 184 14.26 -7.12 0.10
N LYS A 185 13.39 -7.99 0.65
CA LYS A 185 12.97 -7.92 2.05
C LYS A 185 12.37 -6.55 2.36
N ILE A 186 11.30 -6.22 1.64
CA ILE A 186 10.57 -4.95 1.78
C ILE A 186 9.16 -5.24 2.30
N TRP A 187 8.72 -4.44 3.23
CA TRP A 187 7.38 -4.52 3.76
C TRP A 187 6.73 -3.13 3.80
N ILE A 188 5.65 -2.97 3.04
CA ILE A 188 4.79 -1.78 3.03
C ILE A 188 3.51 -2.16 3.76
N ASP A 189 3.15 -1.42 4.80
CA ASP A 189 2.07 -1.80 5.69
C ASP A 189 1.31 -0.59 6.24
N HIS A 190 -0.01 -0.69 6.33
CA HIS A 190 -0.87 0.39 6.82
C HIS A 190 -0.64 1.75 6.15
N CYS A 191 -0.35 1.76 4.87
CA CYS A 191 -0.19 3.01 4.11
C CYS A 191 -1.48 3.36 3.36
N SER A 192 -1.77 4.66 3.25
CA SER A 192 -2.85 5.19 2.40
C SER A 192 -2.23 5.83 1.17
N LEU A 193 -2.56 5.32 -0.04
CA LEU A 193 -1.95 5.79 -1.28
C LEU A 193 -3.02 6.23 -2.29
N SER A 194 -2.78 7.38 -2.95
CA SER A 194 -3.72 7.92 -3.94
C SER A 194 -3.09 8.97 -4.87
N SER A 195 -3.71 9.22 -6.01
CA SER A 195 -3.54 10.44 -6.81
C SER A 195 -2.10 10.76 -7.24
N CYS A 196 -1.26 9.76 -7.48
CA CYS A 196 0.07 9.96 -8.06
C CYS A 196 -0.01 10.09 -9.59
N THR A 197 1.10 10.44 -10.25
CA THR A 197 1.09 10.65 -11.71
C THR A 197 1.15 9.36 -12.49
N ASP A 198 1.97 8.37 -12.10
CA ASP A 198 2.01 7.06 -12.74
C ASP A 198 1.49 5.96 -11.80
N GLY A 199 2.29 5.12 -11.16
CA GLY A 199 1.84 4.07 -10.26
C GLY A 199 1.69 4.52 -8.81
N LEU A 200 1.00 3.72 -7.97
CA LEU A 200 1.06 3.92 -6.52
C LEU A 200 2.17 3.09 -5.89
N ILE A 201 2.32 1.83 -6.32
CA ILE A 201 3.45 0.96 -5.90
C ILE A 201 3.93 0.17 -7.11
N ASP A 202 5.19 0.38 -7.51
CA ASP A 202 5.84 -0.36 -8.56
C ASP A 202 6.98 -1.24 -8.01
N VAL A 203 6.96 -2.54 -8.33
CA VAL A 203 7.97 -3.53 -7.95
C VAL A 203 8.62 -4.06 -9.21
N ILE A 204 9.87 -3.69 -9.46
CA ILE A 204 10.52 -3.90 -10.75
C ILE A 204 11.96 -4.36 -10.62
N LYS A 205 12.54 -4.80 -11.75
CA LYS A 205 13.97 -5.08 -11.95
C LYS A 205 14.57 -6.07 -10.95
N GLY A 206 13.97 -7.27 -10.88
CA GLY A 206 14.47 -8.36 -10.04
C GLY A 206 14.21 -8.19 -8.55
N SER A 207 13.32 -7.28 -8.17
CA SER A 207 12.89 -7.12 -6.78
C SER A 207 12.12 -8.36 -6.31
N THR A 208 12.36 -8.80 -5.06
CA THR A 208 11.75 -10.03 -4.52
C THR A 208 11.66 -10.01 -2.99
N GLY A 209 10.87 -10.92 -2.41
CA GLY A 209 10.71 -10.99 -0.96
C GLY A 209 9.94 -9.79 -0.41
N ILE A 210 8.78 -9.49 -1.00
CA ILE A 210 8.03 -8.26 -0.72
C ILE A 210 6.63 -8.59 -0.20
N THR A 211 6.19 -7.85 0.81
CA THR A 211 4.79 -7.84 1.27
C THR A 211 4.23 -6.42 1.22
N ILE A 212 3.03 -6.29 0.66
CA ILE A 212 2.21 -5.08 0.67
C ILE A 212 0.92 -5.46 1.39
N SER A 213 0.71 -4.91 2.59
CA SER A 213 -0.38 -5.34 3.47
C SER A 213 -1.10 -4.17 4.14
N ASN A 214 -2.32 -4.44 4.58
CA ASN A 214 -3.13 -3.50 5.38
C ASN A 214 -3.20 -2.08 4.83
N SER A 215 -2.98 -1.90 3.53
CA SER A 215 -2.93 -0.58 2.91
C SER A 215 -4.25 -0.24 2.22
N HIS A 216 -4.52 1.04 2.08
CA HIS A 216 -5.71 1.57 1.44
C HIS A 216 -5.33 2.34 0.18
N PHE A 217 -5.90 1.94 -0.94
CA PHE A 217 -5.66 2.54 -2.26
C PHE A 217 -6.96 3.17 -2.77
N THR A 218 -6.90 4.42 -3.23
CA THR A 218 -8.06 5.15 -3.74
C THR A 218 -7.69 6.09 -4.87
N GLN A 219 -8.69 6.52 -5.67
CA GLN A 219 -8.58 7.64 -6.61
C GLN A 219 -7.35 7.58 -7.52
N HIS A 220 -7.17 6.43 -8.23
CA HIS A 220 -6.00 6.22 -9.06
C HIS A 220 -6.27 5.26 -10.23
N ASP A 221 -5.59 5.50 -11.36
CA ASP A 221 -5.72 4.64 -12.55
C ASP A 221 -4.88 3.36 -12.41
N LYS A 222 -3.56 3.47 -12.31
CA LYS A 222 -2.59 2.37 -12.39
C LYS A 222 -2.03 2.03 -11.00
N VAL A 223 -2.74 1.20 -10.21
CA VAL A 223 -2.49 1.07 -8.77
C VAL A 223 -1.13 0.43 -8.45
N MET A 224 -0.85 -0.75 -9.01
CA MET A 224 0.32 -1.55 -8.62
C MET A 224 0.87 -2.35 -9.80
N LEU A 225 2.15 -2.14 -10.13
CA LEU A 225 2.86 -2.89 -11.15
C LEU A 225 3.91 -3.81 -10.51
N LEU A 226 3.83 -5.10 -10.84
CA LEU A 226 4.76 -6.14 -10.37
C LEU A 226 5.45 -6.77 -11.59
N GLY A 227 6.64 -6.27 -11.92
CA GLY A 227 7.44 -6.64 -13.09
C GLY A 227 7.71 -5.45 -14.03
N HIS A 228 8.99 -5.31 -14.43
CA HIS A 228 9.48 -4.15 -15.18
C HIS A 228 8.91 -4.08 -16.61
N ASP A 229 9.23 -5.05 -17.43
CA ASP A 229 8.69 -5.23 -18.77
C ASP A 229 8.64 -6.73 -19.13
N ASP A 230 7.96 -7.06 -20.23
CA ASP A 230 7.75 -8.45 -20.63
C ASP A 230 9.05 -9.19 -21.02
N GLY A 231 10.09 -8.45 -21.42
CA GLY A 231 11.41 -8.99 -21.76
C GLY A 231 12.38 -9.06 -20.58
N TYR A 232 12.03 -8.49 -19.43
CA TYR A 232 12.93 -8.47 -18.27
C TYR A 232 12.83 -9.77 -17.47
N ILE A 233 13.58 -10.78 -17.90
CA ILE A 233 13.48 -12.16 -17.41
C ILE A 233 13.91 -12.35 -15.95
N ASP A 234 14.69 -11.43 -15.36
CA ASP A 234 15.09 -11.52 -13.95
C ASP A 234 13.89 -11.41 -13.01
N ASP A 235 12.79 -10.79 -13.47
CA ASP A 235 11.52 -10.72 -12.73
C ASP A 235 10.83 -12.10 -12.59
N LYS A 236 11.32 -13.17 -13.24
CA LYS A 236 10.87 -14.56 -12.97
C LYS A 236 11.14 -15.01 -11.53
N GLY A 237 12.14 -14.41 -10.87
CA GLY A 237 12.43 -14.62 -9.45
C GLY A 237 11.60 -13.77 -8.50
N MET A 238 10.71 -12.91 -9.00
CA MET A 238 9.89 -12.03 -8.17
C MET A 238 8.90 -12.82 -7.34
N GLN A 239 8.81 -12.51 -6.06
CA GLN A 239 7.89 -13.09 -5.08
C GLN A 239 7.27 -11.95 -4.26
N VAL A 240 5.95 -11.77 -4.41
CA VAL A 240 5.20 -10.67 -3.77
C VAL A 240 3.95 -11.23 -3.10
N THR A 241 3.70 -10.82 -1.85
CA THR A 241 2.43 -11.02 -1.15
C THR A 241 1.67 -9.69 -1.09
N VAL A 242 0.41 -9.72 -1.51
CA VAL A 242 -0.55 -8.61 -1.42
C VAL A 242 -1.68 -9.07 -0.49
N ALA A 243 -1.73 -8.55 0.75
CA ALA A 243 -2.57 -9.13 1.81
C ALA A 243 -3.31 -8.08 2.65
N PHE A 244 -4.56 -8.34 2.98
CA PHE A 244 -5.37 -7.53 3.89
C PHE A 244 -5.54 -6.07 3.46
N ASN A 245 -5.36 -5.76 2.18
CA ASN A 245 -5.51 -4.42 1.65
C ASN A 245 -6.97 -4.11 1.33
N HIS A 246 -7.30 -2.83 1.33
CA HIS A 246 -8.52 -2.32 0.76
C HIS A 246 -8.23 -1.55 -0.53
N PHE A 247 -8.66 -2.11 -1.64
CA PHE A 247 -8.70 -1.43 -2.93
C PHE A 247 -10.06 -0.72 -3.02
N GLY A 248 -10.07 0.57 -2.68
CA GLY A 248 -11.26 1.37 -2.45
C GLY A 248 -11.77 2.10 -3.69
N GLU A 249 -12.36 3.25 -3.48
CA GLU A 249 -13.07 4.00 -4.51
C GLU A 249 -12.14 4.64 -5.54
N GLY A 250 -12.65 4.76 -6.79
CA GLY A 250 -12.00 5.49 -7.87
C GLY A 250 -10.76 4.82 -8.44
N LEU A 251 -10.60 3.51 -8.24
CA LEU A 251 -9.52 2.73 -8.85
C LEU A 251 -9.94 2.17 -10.19
N VAL A 252 -9.02 2.15 -11.17
CA VAL A 252 -9.33 1.71 -12.54
C VAL A 252 -8.76 0.33 -12.84
N GLN A 253 -7.46 0.10 -12.63
CA GLN A 253 -6.76 -1.11 -13.03
C GLN A 253 -5.50 -1.40 -12.21
N ARG A 254 -4.90 -2.57 -12.43
CA ARG A 254 -3.62 -2.99 -11.82
C ARG A 254 -3.67 -3.12 -10.30
N MET A 255 -4.52 -4.00 -9.80
CA MET A 255 -4.65 -4.26 -8.35
C MET A 255 -4.29 -5.71 -7.94
N PRO A 256 -3.15 -6.28 -8.33
CA PRO A 256 -2.05 -5.74 -9.12
C PRO A 256 -2.10 -6.14 -10.62
N ARG A 257 -1.18 -5.56 -11.43
CA ARG A 257 -0.74 -6.11 -12.73
C ARG A 257 0.62 -6.80 -12.56
N GLY A 258 0.72 -8.08 -12.88
CA GLY A 258 1.95 -8.86 -12.81
C GLY A 258 2.60 -9.08 -14.18
N ARG A 259 3.94 -9.13 -14.19
CA ARG A 259 4.78 -9.66 -15.27
C ARG A 259 5.75 -10.64 -14.66
N HIS A 260 5.75 -11.89 -15.14
CA HIS A 260 6.57 -12.94 -14.53
C HIS A 260 6.29 -13.20 -13.03
N GLY A 261 7.13 -13.99 -12.37
CA GLY A 261 7.14 -14.16 -10.92
C GLY A 261 5.91 -14.86 -10.33
N TYR A 262 5.90 -14.90 -9.00
CA TYR A 262 4.81 -15.48 -8.20
C TYR A 262 4.19 -14.42 -7.30
N ILE A 263 2.88 -14.24 -7.42
CA ILE A 263 2.12 -13.23 -6.71
C ILE A 263 1.03 -13.91 -5.89
N HIS A 264 1.11 -13.78 -4.57
CA HIS A 264 0.13 -14.28 -3.62
C HIS A 264 -0.80 -13.13 -3.21
N VAL A 265 -2.06 -13.22 -3.63
CA VAL A 265 -3.11 -12.23 -3.37
C VAL A 265 -4.07 -12.82 -2.35
N VAL A 266 -4.06 -12.34 -1.10
CA VAL A 266 -4.77 -13.02 -0.01
C VAL A 266 -5.52 -12.07 0.91
N ASN A 267 -6.80 -12.36 1.14
CA ASN A 267 -7.69 -11.65 2.06
C ASN A 267 -7.76 -10.12 1.83
N ASN A 268 -7.75 -9.68 0.57
CA ASN A 268 -7.97 -8.29 0.22
C ASN A 268 -9.44 -8.01 -0.07
N ASP A 269 -9.83 -6.76 0.08
CA ASP A 269 -11.15 -6.22 -0.26
C ASP A 269 -11.06 -5.32 -1.49
N TYR A 270 -11.76 -5.69 -2.56
CA TYR A 270 -11.81 -4.92 -3.80
C TYR A 270 -13.19 -4.30 -3.98
N THR A 271 -13.25 -2.97 -3.98
CA THR A 271 -14.47 -2.22 -4.14
C THR A 271 -14.46 -1.48 -5.47
N MET A 272 -15.12 -2.08 -6.46
CA MET A 272 -15.42 -1.53 -7.79
C MET A 272 -14.22 -0.97 -8.57
N TRP A 273 -13.64 -1.79 -9.41
CA TRP A 273 -12.62 -1.36 -10.37
C TRP A 273 -13.25 -0.75 -11.64
N GLY A 274 -12.48 0.06 -12.38
CA GLY A 274 -12.91 0.63 -13.66
C GLY A 274 -12.78 -0.32 -14.84
N MET A 275 -11.63 -1.03 -14.94
CA MET A 275 -11.32 -1.93 -16.04
C MET A 275 -11.14 -3.39 -15.58
N TYR A 276 -10.27 -3.64 -14.62
CA TYR A 276 -10.01 -4.97 -14.04
C TYR A 276 -9.30 -4.85 -12.68
N ALA A 277 -9.43 -5.87 -11.86
CA ALA A 277 -8.68 -5.94 -10.60
C ALA A 277 -7.28 -6.56 -10.80
N ILE A 278 -7.19 -7.80 -11.27
CA ILE A 278 -5.93 -8.52 -11.47
C ILE A 278 -5.60 -8.59 -12.96
N GLY A 279 -4.45 -8.02 -13.35
CA GLY A 279 -3.97 -8.08 -14.72
C GLY A 279 -2.61 -8.74 -14.87
N GLY A 280 -2.23 -9.11 -16.10
CA GLY A 280 -0.89 -9.61 -16.34
C GLY A 280 -0.54 -9.82 -17.79
N SER A 281 0.79 -9.86 -18.04
CA SER A 281 1.44 -10.24 -19.29
C SER A 281 2.70 -11.07 -18.96
N ALA A 282 3.31 -11.71 -19.94
CA ALA A 282 4.57 -12.46 -19.79
C ALA A 282 4.56 -13.62 -18.76
N GLY A 283 3.40 -14.18 -18.43
CA GLY A 283 3.26 -15.43 -17.68
C GLY A 283 3.49 -15.37 -16.17
N PRO A 284 2.95 -14.39 -15.43
CA PRO A 284 2.99 -14.40 -13.97
C PRO A 284 2.15 -15.55 -13.42
N THR A 285 2.49 -16.03 -12.24
CA THR A 285 1.63 -16.91 -11.44
C THR A 285 0.85 -16.07 -10.44
N PHE A 286 -0.47 -16.16 -10.47
CA PHE A 286 -1.35 -15.57 -9.45
C PHE A 286 -2.03 -16.64 -8.62
N ASN A 287 -1.87 -16.55 -7.31
CA ASN A 287 -2.62 -17.33 -6.34
C ASN A 287 -3.53 -16.40 -5.54
N SER A 288 -4.83 -16.39 -5.89
CA SER A 288 -5.86 -15.57 -5.24
C SER A 288 -6.60 -16.41 -4.21
N GLN A 289 -6.57 -15.99 -2.92
CA GLN A 289 -7.14 -16.78 -1.84
C GLN A 289 -7.92 -15.91 -0.84
N GLY A 290 -9.19 -16.24 -0.65
CA GLY A 290 -10.03 -15.65 0.39
C GLY A 290 -10.27 -14.15 0.25
N ASN A 291 -10.18 -13.58 -0.95
CA ASN A 291 -10.46 -12.18 -1.25
C ASN A 291 -11.96 -11.94 -1.45
N ARG A 292 -12.38 -10.69 -1.39
CA ARG A 292 -13.70 -10.25 -1.85
C ARG A 292 -13.54 -9.34 -3.06
N TYR A 293 -14.19 -9.70 -4.17
CA TYR A 293 -14.21 -8.92 -5.40
C TYR A 293 -15.62 -8.37 -5.66
N THR A 294 -15.80 -7.08 -5.43
CA THR A 294 -17.06 -6.40 -5.71
C THR A 294 -16.96 -5.67 -7.06
N ALA A 295 -17.57 -6.23 -8.08
CA ALA A 295 -17.55 -5.65 -9.41
C ALA A 295 -18.34 -4.33 -9.49
N PRO A 296 -17.97 -3.41 -10.41
CA PRO A 296 -18.72 -2.19 -10.68
C PRO A 296 -20.11 -2.50 -11.26
N SER A 297 -20.96 -1.48 -11.36
CA SER A 297 -22.30 -1.62 -11.96
C SER A 297 -22.23 -1.85 -13.49
N ASP A 298 -21.16 -1.41 -14.17
CA ASP A 298 -20.98 -1.61 -15.61
C ASP A 298 -20.96 -3.12 -15.94
N PRO A 299 -21.86 -3.59 -16.83
CA PRO A 299 -21.91 -5.00 -17.22
C PRO A 299 -20.66 -5.47 -17.98
N ASN A 300 -19.88 -4.56 -18.57
CA ASN A 300 -18.67 -4.87 -19.34
C ASN A 300 -17.40 -4.97 -18.47
N SER A 301 -17.48 -4.61 -17.19
CA SER A 301 -16.34 -4.60 -16.25
C SER A 301 -16.50 -5.60 -15.11
N LYS A 302 -17.20 -6.73 -15.35
CA LYS A 302 -17.45 -7.76 -14.32
C LYS A 302 -16.28 -8.70 -14.10
N GLU A 303 -15.40 -8.86 -15.08
CA GLU A 303 -14.26 -9.74 -14.96
C GLU A 303 -13.21 -9.16 -14.02
N VAL A 304 -12.80 -9.99 -13.04
CA VAL A 304 -11.70 -9.68 -12.09
C VAL A 304 -10.37 -9.63 -12.82
N THR A 305 -10.20 -10.52 -13.82
CA THR A 305 -8.91 -10.84 -14.47
C THR A 305 -8.77 -10.17 -15.84
N LYS A 306 -7.53 -9.83 -16.22
CA LYS A 306 -7.21 -9.34 -17.56
C LYS A 306 -5.85 -9.87 -18.03
N ARG A 307 -5.82 -10.64 -19.13
CA ARG A 307 -4.59 -10.97 -19.85
C ARG A 307 -4.32 -9.85 -20.84
N VAL A 308 -3.31 -9.03 -20.52
CA VAL A 308 -3.05 -7.80 -21.27
C VAL A 308 -2.28 -8.16 -22.54
N ASP A 309 -2.84 -7.77 -23.71
CA ASP A 309 -2.23 -7.92 -25.03
C ASP A 309 -1.66 -9.33 -25.30
N THR A 310 -2.35 -10.38 -24.84
CA THR A 310 -1.90 -11.76 -24.94
C THR A 310 -3.03 -12.66 -25.40
N GLU A 311 -2.77 -13.48 -26.41
CA GLU A 311 -3.73 -14.44 -26.98
C GLU A 311 -4.01 -15.60 -26.01
N GLU A 312 -5.21 -16.17 -26.10
CA GLU A 312 -5.64 -17.30 -25.25
C GLU A 312 -4.74 -18.52 -25.39
N SER A 313 -4.26 -18.81 -26.57
CA SER A 313 -3.31 -19.90 -26.84
C SER A 313 -2.01 -19.80 -26.02
N VAL A 314 -1.65 -18.59 -25.58
CA VAL A 314 -0.47 -18.31 -24.76
C VAL A 314 -0.84 -18.29 -23.28
N TRP A 315 -1.84 -17.48 -22.89
CA TRP A 315 -2.16 -17.28 -21.49
C TRP A 315 -2.86 -18.49 -20.84
N SER A 316 -3.48 -19.37 -21.61
CA SER A 316 -4.12 -20.59 -21.08
C SER A 316 -3.16 -21.49 -20.28
N ALA A 317 -1.86 -21.39 -20.54
CA ALA A 317 -0.81 -22.10 -19.81
C ALA A 317 -0.34 -21.37 -18.52
N TRP A 318 -0.76 -20.13 -18.28
CA TRP A 318 -0.35 -19.38 -17.08
C TRP A 318 -1.10 -19.86 -15.85
N ASN A 319 -0.42 -19.94 -14.71
CA ASN A 319 -1.02 -20.45 -13.47
C ASN A 319 -1.74 -19.33 -12.70
N TRP A 320 -3.02 -19.12 -13.03
CA TRP A 320 -3.89 -18.18 -12.33
C TRP A 320 -5.00 -18.95 -11.63
N LYS A 321 -5.02 -18.85 -10.29
CA LYS A 321 -5.96 -19.58 -9.43
C LYS A 321 -6.80 -18.64 -8.59
N THR A 322 -8.01 -19.10 -8.26
CA THR A 322 -8.91 -18.50 -7.28
C THR A 322 -9.37 -19.59 -6.31
N GLU A 323 -9.26 -19.32 -5.00
CA GLU A 323 -9.64 -20.27 -3.95
C GLU A 323 -10.29 -19.55 -2.78
N GLY A 324 -11.54 -19.89 -2.48
CA GLY A 324 -12.28 -19.31 -1.36
C GLY A 324 -12.58 -17.81 -1.50
N ASP A 325 -12.42 -17.23 -2.68
CA ASP A 325 -12.77 -15.84 -2.97
C ASP A 325 -14.29 -15.65 -3.06
N ILE A 326 -14.79 -14.50 -2.63
CA ILE A 326 -16.21 -14.11 -2.78
C ILE A 326 -16.34 -13.15 -3.96
N MET A 327 -17.21 -13.52 -4.91
CA MET A 327 -17.56 -12.73 -6.08
C MET A 327 -18.88 -12.01 -5.84
N VAL A 328 -18.86 -10.68 -5.83
CA VAL A 328 -20.01 -9.82 -5.53
C VAL A 328 -20.42 -9.03 -6.77
N ASN A 329 -21.69 -8.74 -6.91
CA ASN A 329 -22.27 -7.96 -8.02
C ASN A 329 -21.94 -8.51 -9.42
N GLY A 330 -21.94 -9.85 -9.57
CA GLY A 330 -21.66 -10.52 -10.83
C GLY A 330 -20.18 -10.55 -11.23
N ALA A 331 -19.26 -10.27 -10.31
CA ALA A 331 -17.84 -10.48 -10.53
C ALA A 331 -17.56 -11.95 -10.90
N PHE A 332 -16.56 -12.18 -11.73
CA PHE A 332 -16.08 -13.53 -12.03
C PHE A 332 -14.57 -13.53 -12.31
N PHE A 333 -13.92 -14.62 -11.94
CA PHE A 333 -12.49 -14.85 -12.16
C PHE A 333 -12.31 -15.87 -13.27
N VAL A 334 -11.43 -15.63 -14.24
CA VAL A 334 -11.08 -16.57 -15.30
C VAL A 334 -9.77 -17.27 -14.89
N PRO A 335 -9.81 -18.51 -14.38
CA PRO A 335 -8.61 -19.27 -14.03
C PRO A 335 -7.92 -19.78 -15.28
N SER A 336 -6.62 -20.14 -15.17
CA SER A 336 -5.85 -20.73 -16.25
C SER A 336 -4.69 -21.60 -15.72
N GLY A 337 -4.12 -22.43 -16.61
CA GLY A 337 -3.00 -23.31 -16.30
C GLY A 337 -3.40 -24.59 -15.54
N SER A 338 -2.40 -25.45 -15.30
CA SER A 338 -2.57 -26.73 -14.62
C SER A 338 -2.74 -26.60 -13.11
N GLY A 339 -2.53 -25.40 -12.59
CA GLY A 339 -2.57 -25.17 -11.16
C GLY A 339 -1.30 -25.63 -10.45
N ASP A 340 -0.17 -25.59 -11.11
CA ASP A 340 1.10 -25.94 -10.48
C ASP A 340 1.31 -25.11 -9.20
N ASN A 341 1.57 -25.85 -8.12
CA ASN A 341 1.61 -25.33 -6.78
C ASN A 341 3.06 -25.28 -6.33
N ALA A 342 3.85 -24.37 -6.88
CA ALA A 342 5.09 -24.02 -6.20
C ALA A 342 4.71 -23.56 -4.78
N GLN A 343 5.01 -24.38 -3.79
CA GLN A 343 4.73 -24.08 -2.41
C GLN A 343 5.94 -23.37 -1.83
N TYR A 344 5.81 -22.06 -1.62
CA TYR A 344 6.80 -21.26 -0.93
C TYR A 344 6.44 -21.18 0.56
N ALA A 345 7.38 -21.51 1.45
CA ALA A 345 7.17 -21.42 2.89
C ALA A 345 6.79 -19.99 3.34
N GLU A 346 7.31 -19.00 2.65
CA GLU A 346 7.00 -17.59 2.89
C GLU A 346 5.54 -17.25 2.54
N ALA A 347 5.02 -17.75 1.42
CA ALA A 347 3.61 -17.58 1.05
C ALA A 347 2.69 -18.24 2.07
N THR A 348 3.05 -19.43 2.57
CA THR A 348 2.26 -20.15 3.57
C THR A 348 2.34 -19.55 4.97
N SER A 349 3.22 -18.56 5.21
CA SER A 349 3.26 -17.82 6.49
C SER A 349 2.02 -16.95 6.70
N VAL A 350 1.28 -16.64 5.64
CA VAL A 350 -0.05 -16.05 5.71
C VAL A 350 -1.08 -17.08 5.26
N GLN A 351 -1.87 -17.58 6.20
CA GLN A 351 -2.95 -18.50 5.90
C GLN A 351 -4.19 -17.72 5.50
N ALA A 352 -4.75 -18.07 4.34
CA ALA A 352 -6.00 -17.47 3.89
C ALA A 352 -7.12 -17.73 4.90
N LYS A 353 -7.77 -16.67 5.33
CA LYS A 353 -8.98 -16.71 6.15
C LYS A 353 -10.21 -16.74 5.25
N SER A 354 -11.35 -17.15 5.81
CA SER A 354 -12.60 -17.09 5.05
C SER A 354 -12.87 -15.68 4.56
N ALA A 355 -13.22 -15.53 3.28
CA ALA A 355 -13.59 -14.23 2.70
C ALA A 355 -14.83 -13.60 3.36
N SER A 356 -15.62 -14.36 4.13
CA SER A 356 -16.70 -13.80 4.96
C SER A 356 -16.21 -12.90 6.10
N GLN A 357 -14.90 -12.95 6.43
CA GLN A 357 -14.28 -12.12 7.47
C GLN A 357 -13.61 -10.86 6.91
N ILE A 358 -13.74 -10.59 5.61
CA ILE A 358 -13.03 -9.48 4.95
C ILE A 358 -13.31 -8.12 5.61
N ASP A 359 -14.54 -7.83 5.98
CA ASP A 359 -14.88 -6.57 6.67
C ASP A 359 -14.07 -6.39 7.95
N GLN A 360 -13.86 -7.46 8.70
CA GLN A 360 -13.08 -7.44 9.93
C GLN A 360 -11.56 -7.38 9.65
N LEU A 361 -11.08 -8.18 8.69
CA LEU A 361 -9.66 -8.30 8.35
C LEU A 361 -9.08 -7.03 7.74
N THR A 362 -9.90 -6.28 7.00
CA THR A 362 -9.49 -5.04 6.31
C THR A 362 -10.03 -3.77 6.96
N LEU A 363 -10.64 -3.87 8.15
CA LEU A 363 -11.27 -2.75 8.85
C LEU A 363 -10.31 -1.58 9.08
N TYR A 364 -9.06 -1.90 9.33
CA TYR A 364 -8.01 -0.92 9.62
C TYR A 364 -6.97 -0.78 8.49
N SER A 365 -7.30 -1.21 7.27
CA SER A 365 -6.42 -0.98 6.12
C SER A 365 -6.28 0.51 5.85
N GLY A 366 -5.04 0.97 5.62
CA GLY A 366 -4.68 2.37 5.55
C GLY A 366 -4.04 2.88 6.83
N VAL A 367 -3.80 4.18 6.89
CA VAL A 367 -3.24 4.86 8.05
C VAL A 367 -4.23 4.83 9.20
N PHE A 368 -3.75 4.54 10.41
CA PHE A 368 -4.57 4.60 11.61
C PHE A 368 -5.05 6.03 11.86
N GLY A 369 -6.35 6.23 11.85
CA GLY A 369 -6.99 7.53 11.94
C GLY A 369 -7.88 7.83 10.73
N ASP A 370 -7.67 7.17 9.59
CA ASP A 370 -8.60 7.19 8.46
C ASP A 370 -9.83 6.34 8.81
N ILE A 371 -10.85 6.99 9.36
CA ILE A 371 -12.12 6.33 9.69
C ILE A 371 -12.84 6.06 8.37
N ARG A 372 -13.03 4.79 8.02
CA ARG A 372 -14.07 4.45 7.06
C ARG A 372 -15.42 4.84 7.66
N ASP A 373 -16.28 5.49 6.88
CA ASP A 373 -17.63 5.97 7.27
C ASP A 373 -18.63 4.88 7.72
N ASN A 374 -18.16 3.82 8.35
CA ASN A 374 -18.98 2.71 8.86
C ASN A 374 -19.21 2.76 10.38
N GLY A 375 -19.20 3.94 10.99
CA GLY A 375 -19.76 4.15 12.34
C GLY A 375 -19.04 3.47 13.50
N GLY A 376 -17.79 3.04 13.34
CA GLY A 376 -16.99 2.43 14.40
C GLY A 376 -16.02 3.41 15.05
N SER A 377 -16.19 3.66 16.35
CA SER A 377 -15.27 4.48 17.16
C SER A 377 -13.86 3.89 17.18
N ASN A 378 -12.87 4.71 16.87
CA ASN A 378 -11.45 4.37 16.88
C ASN A 378 -10.96 4.07 18.33
N PRO A 379 -10.46 2.87 18.66
CA PRO A 379 -9.99 2.57 20.03
C PRO A 379 -8.56 3.03 20.35
N GLY A 380 -7.95 3.87 19.51
CA GLY A 380 -6.50 4.15 19.58
C GLY A 380 -6.04 5.56 19.95
N SER A 381 -6.92 6.54 20.17
CA SER A 381 -6.51 7.89 20.60
C SER A 381 -6.67 8.06 22.12
N GLY A 382 -5.79 7.42 22.90
CA GLY A 382 -5.61 7.71 24.31
C GLY A 382 -4.77 8.99 24.49
N GLY A 383 -5.34 10.16 24.19
CA GLY A 383 -4.80 11.43 24.64
C GLY A 383 -5.13 11.59 26.13
N GLU A 384 -4.13 11.56 26.98
CA GLU A 384 -4.28 11.97 28.37
C GLU A 384 -4.70 13.43 28.45
N THR A 385 -5.95 13.67 28.82
CA THR A 385 -6.41 14.99 29.23
C THR A 385 -5.87 15.26 30.62
N VAL A 386 -4.85 16.11 30.72
CA VAL A 386 -4.43 16.71 32.00
C VAL A 386 -5.52 17.68 32.41
N THR A 387 -6.34 17.26 33.39
CA THR A 387 -7.29 18.14 34.08
C THR A 387 -6.55 19.03 35.04
N GLY A 388 -6.24 20.25 34.60
CA GLY A 388 -5.87 21.35 35.51
C GLY A 388 -7.13 22.00 36.06
N SER A 389 -7.48 21.76 37.31
CA SER A 389 -8.53 22.47 38.04
C SER A 389 -8.04 23.88 38.43
N THR A 390 -8.67 24.92 37.91
CA THR A 390 -8.71 26.23 38.58
C THR A 390 -10.14 26.73 38.62
N SER A 391 -10.63 26.86 39.84
CA SER A 391 -11.88 27.52 40.21
C SER A 391 -11.83 29.01 39.99
N GLY A 392 -12.94 29.58 39.46
CA GLY A 392 -13.13 31.02 39.34
C GLY A 392 -14.54 31.38 38.90
N ASN A 393 -15.38 31.73 39.86
CA ASN A 393 -16.73 32.30 39.70
C ASN A 393 -16.69 33.58 38.87
N ASN A 394 -17.64 33.82 37.95
CA ASN A 394 -18.58 34.95 38.11
C ASN A 394 -19.69 34.95 37.04
N ALA A 395 -20.83 35.36 37.49
CA ALA A 395 -22.11 35.50 36.82
C ALA A 395 -22.16 36.71 35.89
N GLY A 396 -22.99 36.60 34.80
CA GLY A 396 -23.35 37.74 33.98
C GLY A 396 -24.36 37.36 32.88
N SER A 397 -25.56 37.77 33.08
CA SER A 397 -26.75 37.65 32.22
C SER A 397 -26.65 38.42 30.91
N GLY A 398 -27.33 37.94 29.83
CA GLY A 398 -27.63 38.78 28.67
C GLY A 398 -28.20 38.04 27.46
N ARG A 399 -29.50 38.03 27.35
CA ARG A 399 -30.42 37.99 26.21
C ARG A 399 -29.89 37.91 24.75
N GLY A 400 -30.37 36.95 24.00
CA GLY A 400 -31.34 37.06 22.90
C GLY A 400 -30.80 37.51 21.54
N GLY A 401 -31.04 36.67 20.55
CA GLY A 401 -30.90 37.03 19.14
C GLY A 401 -31.10 35.84 18.20
N ASN A 402 -32.33 35.63 17.78
CA ASN A 402 -32.68 34.76 16.65
C ASN A 402 -32.12 35.36 15.35
N GLY A 403 -31.40 34.58 14.56
CA GLY A 403 -31.01 34.94 13.22
C GLY A 403 -31.10 33.75 12.28
N ASN A 404 -32.27 33.63 11.63
CA ASN A 404 -32.49 32.72 10.51
C ASN A 404 -31.61 33.16 9.32
N PHE A 405 -30.70 32.30 8.87
CA PHE A 405 -30.07 32.44 7.56
C PHE A 405 -30.66 31.45 6.57
N ARG A 406 -31.39 32.00 5.61
CA ARG A 406 -32.02 31.32 4.46
C ARG A 406 -30.99 31.25 3.35
N MET A 407 -30.59 30.06 2.92
CA MET A 407 -29.78 29.89 1.70
C MET A 407 -30.63 30.10 0.46
N ILE A 408 -30.21 31.03 -0.37
CA ILE A 408 -30.75 31.32 -1.70
C ILE A 408 -29.97 30.49 -2.72
N TYR A 409 -30.65 29.58 -3.43
CA TYR A 409 -30.09 28.92 -4.60
C TYR A 409 -30.14 29.88 -5.81
N GLY A 410 -28.98 30.27 -6.29
CA GLY A 410 -28.83 30.97 -7.57
C GLY A 410 -28.53 29.96 -8.67
N GLY A 411 -29.48 29.70 -9.56
CA GLY A 411 -29.27 28.94 -10.78
C GLY A 411 -28.50 29.80 -11.81
N GLY A 412 -27.35 29.32 -12.25
CA GLY A 412 -26.62 29.85 -13.37
C GLY A 412 -26.46 28.78 -14.44
N SER A 413 -27.19 28.91 -15.53
CA SER A 413 -27.03 28.12 -16.77
C SER A 413 -25.77 28.58 -17.49
N SER A 414 -24.77 27.72 -17.67
CA SER A 414 -23.68 27.96 -18.61
C SER A 414 -23.76 27.00 -19.78
N GLN A 415 -23.93 27.58 -20.96
CA GLN A 415 -23.90 26.93 -22.27
C GLN A 415 -22.47 26.41 -22.57
N ALA A 416 -22.38 25.24 -23.19
CA ALA A 416 -21.15 24.64 -23.69
C ALA A 416 -20.64 25.42 -24.93
N PRO A 417 -19.30 25.54 -25.09
CA PRO A 417 -18.72 26.12 -26.31
C PRO A 417 -18.73 25.07 -27.45
N PRO A 418 -18.71 25.54 -28.73
CA PRO A 418 -18.76 24.67 -29.92
C PRO A 418 -17.43 23.96 -30.18
N PRO A 419 -17.44 22.81 -30.89
CA PRO A 419 -16.22 22.04 -31.18
C PRO A 419 -15.35 22.73 -32.23
N SER A 420 -14.03 22.72 -32.00
CA SER A 420 -13.01 23.18 -32.95
C SER A 420 -12.69 22.11 -34.01
N PRO A 421 -12.21 22.51 -35.21
CA PRO A 421 -12.10 21.63 -36.35
C PRO A 421 -10.92 20.67 -36.27
N THR A 422 -11.18 19.43 -36.68
CA THR A 422 -10.28 18.29 -36.85
C THR A 422 -9.11 18.63 -37.81
N SER A 423 -7.88 18.51 -37.29
CA SER A 423 -6.67 18.45 -38.09
C SER A 423 -6.37 17.01 -38.46
N LEU A 424 -6.43 16.71 -39.74
CA LEU A 424 -6.09 15.45 -40.37
C LEU A 424 -4.56 15.33 -40.44
N PHE A 425 -3.94 14.48 -39.59
CA PHE A 425 -2.53 14.10 -39.74
C PHE A 425 -2.42 12.86 -40.62
N VAL A 426 -1.80 13.05 -41.82
CA VAL A 426 -1.41 11.97 -42.72
C VAL A 426 -0.08 11.40 -42.19
N PHE A 427 -0.09 10.13 -41.77
CA PHE A 427 1.14 9.39 -41.47
C PHE A 427 1.76 8.88 -42.79
N VAL A 428 2.95 9.39 -43.11
CA VAL A 428 3.82 8.85 -44.16
C VAL A 428 4.78 7.86 -43.49
N SER A 429 4.57 6.58 -43.72
CA SER A 429 5.47 5.50 -43.30
C SER A 429 6.68 5.42 -44.23
N THR A 430 7.85 5.76 -43.77
CA THR A 430 9.12 5.49 -44.46
C THR A 430 9.69 4.16 -43.96
N PHE A 431 9.67 3.16 -44.84
CA PHE A 431 10.38 1.90 -44.68
C PHE A 431 11.88 2.13 -44.88
N PHE A 432 12.70 1.88 -43.86
CA PHE A 432 14.14 1.69 -44.02
C PHE A 432 14.46 0.20 -44.07
N ALA A 433 14.91 -0.25 -45.25
CA ALA A 433 15.49 -1.56 -45.42
C ALA A 433 16.96 -1.53 -44.99
N PHE A 434 17.32 -2.35 -43.99
CA PHE A 434 18.72 -2.60 -43.64
C PHE A 434 19.22 -3.83 -44.41
N ASN A 435 20.22 -3.61 -45.28
CA ASN A 435 21.01 -4.65 -45.94
C ASN A 435 21.99 -5.29 -44.94
N TYR A 436 21.95 -6.62 -44.87
CA TYR A 436 22.97 -7.44 -44.24
C TYR A 436 24.23 -7.47 -45.10
N PHE A 437 25.35 -7.01 -44.57
CA PHE A 437 26.68 -7.38 -45.08
C PHE A 437 27.29 -8.45 -44.15
N HIS A 438 27.53 -9.62 -44.77
CA HIS A 438 28.39 -10.66 -44.25
C HIS A 438 29.84 -10.24 -44.44
N PHE A 439 30.65 -10.32 -43.39
CA PHE A 439 32.10 -10.54 -43.49
C PHE A 439 32.50 -11.64 -42.52
N GLY A 440 32.98 -12.75 -43.06
CA GLY A 440 33.67 -13.78 -42.33
C GLY A 440 35.14 -13.39 -42.09
N HIS A 441 35.62 -13.74 -40.94
CA HIS A 441 36.87 -14.47 -40.68
C HIS A 441 36.91 -14.79 -39.18
#